data_b8ba571d69d1dec206762562f5685ebc
#
_entry.id   b8ba571d69d1dec206762562f5685ebc
#
_cell.length_a   1.000
_cell.length_b   1.000
_cell.length_c   1.000
_cell.angle_alpha   90.00
_cell.angle_beta   90.00
_cell.angle_gamma   90.00
#
_symmetry.space_group_name_H-M   'P 1'
#
loop_
_entity.id
_entity.type
_entity.pdbx_description
1 polymer ?
#
loop_
_entity_poly.entity_id
_entity_poly.type
_entity_poly.pdbx_seq_one_letter_code
_entity_poly.pdbx_strand_id
1 'polypeptide(L)'
;MELFVSYKLPKHEEAAFNLAKEFGLTCLFQGDIDKKENNLFYFFVYKPDRSCIRRGSGNLSRDIYCNFSDWSVNFKDPLLSRCLKGLPEKFTALDATAGFGKDALEIAKNKQCQSVLLVEREKWLFYLLQEGIANAEIPEVLKFINKFSIKNVDSYEHLSNTKSNFDLIYIDPMFPGVGKSKAKRSIQALRDLTKEIETDGLLDLAIKKATKRVVVKRHKNSTYLEDLKPNYSVKGKVVRYDIYNSS
;
A
#
# COMPACT_ATOMS: atom_id res chain seq x y z
N MET A 1 9.59 7.41 14.41
CA MET A 1 10.77 6.74 13.80
C MET A 1 11.22 7.56 12.60
N GLU A 2 12.52 7.64 12.33
CA GLU A 2 13.04 8.49 11.26
C GLU A 2 13.33 7.67 10.00
N LEU A 3 13.10 8.25 8.82
CA LEU A 3 13.45 7.73 7.51
C LEU A 3 14.48 8.67 6.85
N PHE A 4 15.52 8.10 6.30
CA PHE A 4 16.56 8.82 5.54
C PHE A 4 16.66 8.25 4.12
N VAL A 5 17.10 9.06 3.17
CA VAL A 5 17.56 8.55 1.87
C VAL A 5 19.07 8.27 1.97
N SER A 6 19.54 7.19 1.37
CA SER A 6 20.96 6.86 1.36
C SER A 6 21.43 6.38 0.00
N TYR A 7 22.74 6.53 -0.25
CA TYR A 7 23.44 6.01 -1.42
C TYR A 7 24.73 5.33 -1.02
N LYS A 8 25.18 4.38 -1.86
CA LYS A 8 26.40 3.60 -1.62
C LYS A 8 27.58 4.06 -2.47
N LEU A 9 27.30 4.45 -3.70
CA LEU A 9 28.32 4.82 -4.68
C LEU A 9 28.29 6.32 -4.93
N PRO A 10 29.44 7.03 -4.97
CA PRO A 10 29.49 8.48 -5.20
C PRO A 10 28.72 8.94 -6.44
N LYS A 11 28.76 8.17 -7.53
CA LYS A 11 28.00 8.46 -8.75
C LYS A 11 26.48 8.54 -8.59
N HIS A 12 25.94 8.05 -7.46
CA HIS A 12 24.51 8.09 -7.14
C HIS A 12 24.14 9.22 -6.18
N GLU A 13 25.12 10.02 -5.76
CA GLU A 13 24.93 11.08 -4.78
C GLU A 13 23.87 12.09 -5.20
N GLU A 14 24.05 12.68 -6.38
CA GLU A 14 23.16 13.72 -6.90
C GLU A 14 21.71 13.20 -7.02
N ALA A 15 21.52 12.00 -7.57
CA ALA A 15 20.21 11.40 -7.71
C ALA A 15 19.56 11.11 -6.36
N ALA A 16 20.35 10.63 -5.38
CA ALA A 16 19.86 10.38 -4.03
C ALA A 16 19.48 11.68 -3.30
N PHE A 17 20.26 12.75 -3.47
CA PHE A 17 19.93 14.08 -2.94
C PHE A 17 18.64 14.65 -3.53
N ASN A 18 18.47 14.52 -4.86
CA ASN A 18 17.24 14.97 -5.53
C ASN A 18 16.03 14.21 -5.00
N LEU A 19 16.14 12.89 -4.82
CA LEU A 19 15.09 12.06 -4.27
C LEU A 19 14.79 12.40 -2.80
N ALA A 20 15.82 12.64 -1.99
CA ALA A 20 15.66 13.07 -0.61
C ALA A 20 14.91 14.40 -0.52
N LYS A 21 15.25 15.36 -1.37
CA LYS A 21 14.55 16.65 -1.49
C LYS A 21 13.08 16.46 -1.88
N GLU A 22 12.80 15.57 -2.84
CA GLU A 22 11.44 15.23 -3.26
C GLU A 22 10.62 14.62 -2.12
N PHE A 23 11.23 13.74 -1.33
CA PHE A 23 10.57 13.10 -0.19
C PHE A 23 10.50 13.98 1.06
N GLY A 24 11.24 15.11 1.12
CA GLY A 24 11.41 15.92 2.30
C GLY A 24 12.23 15.21 3.40
N LEU A 25 13.22 14.39 2.99
CA LEU A 25 14.06 13.58 3.87
C LEU A 25 15.52 14.05 3.82
N THR A 26 16.29 13.67 4.85
CA THR A 26 17.75 13.88 4.87
C THR A 26 18.44 12.81 4.01
N CYS A 27 19.43 13.21 3.21
CA CYS A 27 20.29 12.29 2.47
C CYS A 27 21.58 12.03 3.22
N LEU A 28 21.98 10.75 3.30
CA LEU A 28 23.20 10.32 4.00
C LEU A 28 23.99 9.32 3.14
N PHE A 29 25.33 9.42 3.20
CA PHE A 29 26.18 8.37 2.66
C PHE A 29 26.06 7.08 3.49
N GLN A 30 25.97 5.93 2.86
CA GLN A 30 25.72 4.65 3.56
C GLN A 30 26.78 4.34 4.62
N GLY A 31 28.07 4.67 4.37
CA GLY A 31 29.15 4.47 5.35
C GLY A 31 28.97 5.28 6.66
N ASP A 32 28.23 6.36 6.62
CA ASP A 32 27.91 7.17 7.82
C ASP A 32 26.71 6.60 8.58
N ILE A 33 25.82 5.90 7.89
CA ILE A 33 24.69 5.20 8.50
C ILE A 33 25.18 4.01 9.33
N ASP A 34 26.18 3.27 8.82
CA ASP A 34 26.76 2.11 9.51
C ASP A 34 27.41 2.48 10.87
N LYS A 35 27.74 3.76 11.07
CA LYS A 35 28.28 4.31 12.34
C LYS A 35 27.20 4.71 13.34
N LYS A 36 25.93 4.76 12.93
CA LYS A 36 24.83 5.12 13.84
C LYS A 36 24.42 3.92 14.69
N GLU A 37 24.61 4.02 15.98
CA GLU A 37 24.30 2.93 16.95
C GLU A 37 22.80 2.76 17.23
N ASN A 38 21.94 3.61 16.69
CA ASN A 38 20.51 3.65 17.04
C ASN A 38 19.67 2.76 16.10
N ASN A 39 19.03 1.75 16.67
CA ASN A 39 18.18 0.77 16.01
C ASN A 39 16.78 1.28 15.59
N LEU A 40 16.47 2.55 15.82
CA LEU A 40 15.12 3.10 15.70
C LEU A 40 14.89 3.90 14.41
N PHE A 41 15.70 3.70 13.39
CA PHE A 41 15.54 4.37 12.12
C PHE A 41 15.48 3.41 10.95
N TYR A 42 14.92 3.89 9.84
CA TYR A 42 14.95 3.23 8.55
C TYR A 42 15.67 4.11 7.55
N PHE A 43 16.21 3.51 6.50
CA PHE A 43 16.77 4.27 5.40
C PHE A 43 16.33 3.69 4.05
N PHE A 44 16.01 4.61 3.18
CA PHE A 44 15.69 4.33 1.80
C PHE A 44 17.00 4.26 1.01
N VAL A 45 17.35 3.08 0.54
CA VAL A 45 18.58 2.87 -0.24
C VAL A 45 18.26 3.12 -1.69
N TYR A 46 18.75 4.25 -2.22
CA TYR A 46 18.64 4.53 -3.64
C TYR A 46 19.54 3.60 -4.45
N LYS A 47 18.97 2.96 -5.46
CA LYS A 47 19.64 2.18 -6.49
C LYS A 47 18.96 2.44 -7.83
N PRO A 48 19.71 2.52 -8.95
CA PRO A 48 19.12 2.80 -10.28
C PRO A 48 18.14 1.73 -10.77
N ASP A 49 18.37 0.48 -10.36
CA ASP A 49 17.59 -0.69 -10.77
C ASP A 49 16.48 -1.05 -9.79
N ARG A 50 16.73 -0.88 -8.50
CA ARG A 50 15.76 -1.24 -7.45
C ARG A 50 16.09 -0.56 -6.14
N SER A 51 15.23 0.34 -5.71
CA SER A 51 15.33 0.93 -4.39
C SER A 51 14.68 0.05 -3.33
N CYS A 52 15.07 0.21 -2.07
CA CYS A 52 14.52 -0.55 -0.96
C CYS A 52 14.52 0.25 0.34
N ILE A 53 13.69 -0.16 1.29
CA ILE A 53 13.78 0.28 2.67
C ILE A 53 14.61 -0.73 3.47
N ARG A 54 15.50 -0.23 4.31
CA ARG A 54 16.33 -1.04 5.20
C ARG A 54 16.27 -0.48 6.61
N ARG A 55 16.13 -1.35 7.60
CA ARG A 55 16.19 -0.97 9.01
C ARG A 55 17.64 -0.74 9.40
N GLY A 56 17.90 0.36 10.13
CA GLY A 56 19.21 0.66 10.69
C GLY A 56 19.64 -0.38 11.73
N SER A 57 20.94 -0.64 11.75
CA SER A 57 21.73 -1.59 12.55
C SER A 57 21.41 -3.08 12.43
N GLY A 58 22.46 -3.81 12.17
CA GLY A 58 22.58 -5.26 12.26
C GLY A 58 22.61 -5.97 10.91
N ASN A 59 23.51 -6.92 10.80
CA ASN A 59 23.75 -7.83 9.65
C ASN A 59 22.53 -8.65 9.21
N LEU A 60 21.33 -8.39 9.75
CA LEU A 60 20.12 -9.18 9.57
C LEU A 60 18.96 -8.41 8.95
N SER A 61 19.14 -7.13 8.57
CA SER A 61 18.05 -6.41 7.93
C SER A 61 17.92 -6.83 6.47
N ARG A 62 16.84 -7.53 6.15
CA ARG A 62 16.49 -7.81 4.75
C ARG A 62 15.90 -6.55 4.14
N ASP A 63 16.31 -6.28 2.91
CA ASP A 63 15.74 -5.22 2.08
C ASP A 63 14.22 -5.42 1.93
N ILE A 64 13.48 -4.34 2.08
CA ILE A 64 12.04 -4.29 1.89
C ILE A 64 11.79 -3.47 0.63
N TYR A 65 11.21 -4.08 -0.37
CA TYR A 65 10.92 -3.48 -1.67
C TYR A 65 9.60 -4.03 -2.21
N CYS A 66 9.04 -3.34 -3.17
CA CYS A 66 7.88 -3.83 -3.89
C CYS A 66 8.34 -4.83 -4.97
N ASN A 67 7.85 -6.06 -4.91
CA ASN A 67 8.13 -7.06 -5.93
C ASN A 67 6.89 -7.89 -6.24
N PHE A 68 6.26 -7.59 -7.35
CA PHE A 68 5.08 -8.33 -7.77
C PHE A 68 5.37 -9.79 -8.17
N SER A 69 6.62 -10.12 -8.50
CA SER A 69 7.04 -11.49 -8.83
C SER A 69 7.07 -12.41 -7.59
N ASP A 70 7.31 -11.87 -6.39
CA ASP A 70 7.28 -12.64 -5.14
C ASP A 70 5.86 -12.98 -4.67
N TRP A 71 4.87 -12.27 -5.19
CA TRP A 71 3.47 -12.50 -4.86
C TRP A 71 2.86 -13.43 -5.89
N SER A 72 3.09 -14.71 -5.68
CA SER A 72 2.77 -15.75 -6.65
C SER A 72 1.37 -15.56 -7.25
N VAL A 73 1.28 -15.81 -8.54
CA VAL A 73 0.02 -15.88 -9.31
C VAL A 73 -0.98 -16.83 -8.64
N ASN A 74 -0.47 -17.80 -7.89
CA ASN A 74 -1.25 -18.83 -7.21
C ASN A 74 -1.80 -18.38 -5.84
N PHE A 75 -1.34 -17.26 -5.28
CA PHE A 75 -1.94 -16.75 -4.06
C PHE A 75 -3.29 -16.12 -4.40
N LYS A 76 -4.35 -16.61 -3.77
CA LYS A 76 -5.68 -15.99 -3.77
C LYS A 76 -6.07 -15.72 -2.34
N ASP A 77 -6.48 -14.50 -2.04
CA ASP A 77 -7.18 -14.22 -0.78
C ASP A 77 -8.64 -14.66 -0.93
N PRO A 78 -9.04 -15.79 -0.31
CA PRO A 78 -10.39 -16.30 -0.48
C PRO A 78 -11.45 -15.40 0.17
N LEU A 79 -11.06 -14.59 1.17
CA LEU A 79 -11.97 -13.66 1.82
C LEU A 79 -12.21 -12.44 0.94
N LEU A 80 -11.14 -11.82 0.42
CA LEU A 80 -11.27 -10.71 -0.52
C LEU A 80 -12.01 -11.14 -1.79
N SER A 81 -11.71 -12.31 -2.33
CA SER A 81 -12.43 -12.87 -3.49
C SER A 81 -13.94 -13.00 -3.25
N ARG A 82 -14.36 -13.31 -2.00
CA ARG A 82 -15.80 -13.33 -1.62
C ARG A 82 -16.42 -11.94 -1.61
N CYS A 83 -15.65 -10.91 -1.22
CA CYS A 83 -16.11 -9.53 -1.23
C CYS A 83 -16.33 -8.97 -2.65
N LEU A 84 -15.68 -9.57 -3.65
CA LEU A 84 -15.81 -9.18 -5.07
C LEU A 84 -16.97 -9.86 -5.79
N LYS A 85 -17.67 -10.83 -5.17
CA LYS A 85 -18.81 -11.52 -5.80
C LYS A 85 -19.97 -10.55 -6.03
N GLY A 86 -20.58 -10.64 -7.21
CA GLY A 86 -21.73 -9.82 -7.58
C GLY A 86 -21.38 -8.39 -8.01
N LEU A 87 -20.10 -8.06 -8.17
CA LEU A 87 -19.71 -6.86 -8.90
C LEU A 87 -20.04 -7.02 -10.40
N PRO A 88 -20.32 -5.93 -11.13
CA PRO A 88 -20.65 -6.01 -12.54
C PRO A 88 -19.47 -6.52 -13.38
N GLU A 89 -19.76 -6.95 -14.61
CA GLU A 89 -18.69 -7.18 -15.59
C GLU A 89 -18.02 -5.85 -15.92
N LYS A 90 -16.69 -5.88 -16.08
CA LYS A 90 -15.85 -4.71 -16.31
C LYS A 90 -15.92 -3.67 -15.19
N PHE A 91 -16.06 -4.13 -13.92
CA PHE A 91 -16.06 -3.19 -12.81
C PHE A 91 -14.73 -2.42 -12.68
N THR A 92 -14.84 -1.18 -12.23
CA THR A 92 -13.71 -0.31 -11.89
C THR A 92 -13.50 -0.29 -10.38
N ALA A 93 -12.24 -0.31 -9.94
CA ALA A 93 -11.90 -0.26 -8.53
C ALA A 93 -10.96 0.89 -8.21
N LEU A 94 -11.09 1.42 -6.99
CA LEU A 94 -10.12 2.28 -6.33
C LEU A 94 -9.56 1.54 -5.12
N ASP A 95 -8.24 1.36 -5.04
CA ASP A 95 -7.53 1.05 -3.82
C ASP A 95 -7.07 2.37 -3.18
N ALA A 96 -7.77 2.79 -2.14
CA ALA A 96 -7.54 4.05 -1.46
C ALA A 96 -6.34 4.02 -0.49
N THR A 97 -5.70 2.87 -0.33
CA THR A 97 -4.60 2.63 0.62
C THR A 97 -3.57 1.69 0.03
N ALA A 98 -3.07 2.03 -1.14
CA ALA A 98 -2.38 1.11 -2.03
C ALA A 98 -1.16 0.39 -1.41
N GLY A 99 -0.36 1.09 -0.61
CA GLY A 99 0.85 0.51 -0.03
C GLY A 99 1.75 -0.08 -1.11
N PHE A 100 2.08 -1.37 -0.99
CA PHE A 100 2.81 -2.11 -2.03
C PHE A 100 1.92 -2.68 -3.14
N GLY A 101 0.62 -2.41 -3.16
CA GLY A 101 -0.29 -2.87 -4.21
C GLY A 101 -0.70 -4.34 -4.13
N LYS A 102 -0.50 -5.01 -3.00
CA LYS A 102 -0.78 -6.44 -2.86
C LYS A 102 -2.28 -6.75 -2.97
N ASP A 103 -3.11 -6.01 -2.27
CA ASP A 103 -4.56 -6.22 -2.30
C ASP A 103 -5.14 -5.74 -3.64
N ALA A 104 -4.58 -4.67 -4.24
CA ALA A 104 -4.91 -4.26 -5.60
C ALA A 104 -4.64 -5.37 -6.62
N LEU A 105 -3.52 -6.11 -6.48
CA LEU A 105 -3.24 -7.27 -7.33
C LEU A 105 -4.31 -8.36 -7.19
N GLU A 106 -4.77 -8.64 -5.96
CA GLU A 106 -5.85 -9.60 -5.73
C GLU A 106 -7.18 -9.15 -6.36
N ILE A 107 -7.48 -7.86 -6.31
CA ILE A 107 -8.66 -7.28 -6.98
C ILE A 107 -8.53 -7.45 -8.49
N ALA A 108 -7.37 -7.14 -9.06
CA ALA A 108 -7.11 -7.21 -10.50
C ALA A 108 -7.14 -8.64 -11.08
N LYS A 109 -6.88 -9.66 -10.24
CA LYS A 109 -7.01 -11.09 -10.60
C LYS A 109 -8.47 -11.49 -10.86
N ASN A 110 -9.44 -10.73 -10.40
CA ASN A 110 -10.84 -10.98 -10.74
C ASN A 110 -11.04 -10.77 -12.24
N LYS A 111 -11.64 -11.76 -12.91
CA LYS A 111 -11.85 -11.74 -14.38
C LYS A 111 -12.75 -10.57 -14.81
N GLN A 112 -13.66 -10.14 -13.94
CA GLN A 112 -14.58 -9.03 -14.18
C GLN A 112 -13.95 -7.67 -13.93
N CYS A 113 -12.75 -7.59 -13.29
CA CYS A 113 -12.08 -6.34 -13.04
C CYS A 113 -11.51 -5.75 -14.33
N GLN A 114 -11.93 -4.53 -14.66
CA GLN A 114 -11.43 -3.77 -15.81
C GLN A 114 -10.18 -2.98 -15.44
N SER A 115 -10.23 -2.22 -14.36
CA SER A 115 -9.14 -1.36 -13.94
C SER A 115 -9.13 -1.16 -12.42
N VAL A 116 -7.95 -0.88 -11.89
CA VAL A 116 -7.73 -0.51 -10.48
C VAL A 116 -6.90 0.77 -10.44
N LEU A 117 -7.44 1.82 -9.86
CA LEU A 117 -6.68 3.01 -9.49
C LEU A 117 -6.10 2.79 -8.09
N LEU A 118 -4.78 2.90 -7.96
CA LEU A 118 -4.06 2.80 -6.69
C LEU A 118 -3.68 4.21 -6.22
N VAL A 119 -4.09 4.56 -5.02
CA VAL A 119 -3.78 5.84 -4.40
C VAL A 119 -2.89 5.61 -3.19
N GLU A 120 -1.73 6.28 -3.17
CA GLU A 120 -0.76 6.22 -2.08
C GLU A 120 -0.25 7.63 -1.77
N ARG A 121 -0.35 8.06 -0.51
CA ARG A 121 0.05 9.41 -0.10
C ARG A 121 1.53 9.54 0.22
N GLU A 122 2.15 8.47 0.76
CA GLU A 122 3.56 8.50 1.13
C GLU A 122 4.44 8.45 -0.12
N LYS A 123 5.14 9.52 -0.44
CA LYS A 123 5.97 9.64 -1.66
C LYS A 123 6.99 8.52 -1.81
N TRP A 124 7.67 8.17 -0.72
CA TRP A 124 8.66 7.10 -0.74
C TRP A 124 8.04 5.72 -1.01
N LEU A 125 6.82 5.46 -0.51
CA LEU A 125 6.11 4.21 -0.72
C LEU A 125 5.52 4.14 -2.14
N PHE A 126 4.97 5.26 -2.61
CA PHE A 126 4.53 5.41 -4.00
C PHE A 126 5.69 5.15 -4.98
N TYR A 127 6.88 5.68 -4.70
CA TYR A 127 8.06 5.44 -5.52
C TYR A 127 8.41 3.94 -5.57
N LEU A 128 8.43 3.24 -4.43
CA LEU A 128 8.68 1.79 -4.40
C LEU A 128 7.59 1.00 -5.14
N LEU A 129 6.32 1.41 -5.04
CA LEU A 129 5.23 0.82 -5.79
C LEU A 129 5.43 1.01 -7.30
N GLN A 130 5.80 2.20 -7.73
CA GLN A 130 6.08 2.52 -9.12
C GLN A 130 7.24 1.69 -9.67
N GLU A 131 8.35 1.60 -8.94
CA GLU A 131 9.47 0.71 -9.30
C GLU A 131 9.04 -0.76 -9.38
N GLY A 132 8.24 -1.24 -8.42
CA GLY A 132 7.75 -2.61 -8.41
C GLY A 132 6.87 -2.94 -9.64
N ILE A 133 6.07 -1.99 -10.09
CA ILE A 133 5.27 -2.11 -11.32
C ILE A 133 6.18 -2.14 -12.55
N ALA A 134 7.14 -1.20 -12.62
CA ALA A 134 8.03 -1.08 -13.77
C ALA A 134 8.97 -2.29 -13.93
N ASN A 135 9.37 -2.92 -12.82
CA ASN A 135 10.28 -4.08 -12.79
C ASN A 135 9.56 -5.43 -12.73
N ALA A 136 8.26 -5.46 -12.98
CA ALA A 136 7.52 -6.73 -13.05
C ALA A 136 7.78 -7.44 -14.39
N GLU A 137 8.25 -8.68 -14.33
CA GLU A 137 8.66 -9.44 -15.52
C GLU A 137 7.78 -10.67 -15.81
N ILE A 138 7.03 -11.17 -14.81
CA ILE A 138 6.25 -12.39 -14.96
C ILE A 138 5.02 -12.12 -15.84
N PRO A 139 4.86 -12.81 -17.00
CA PRO A 139 3.77 -12.54 -17.95
C PRO A 139 2.37 -12.64 -17.33
N GLU A 140 2.15 -13.60 -16.42
CA GLU A 140 0.88 -13.77 -15.72
C GLU A 140 0.57 -12.60 -14.80
N VAL A 141 1.58 -12.02 -14.17
CA VAL A 141 1.46 -10.85 -13.29
C VAL A 141 1.21 -9.60 -14.12
N LEU A 142 1.92 -9.43 -15.24
CA LEU A 142 1.75 -8.30 -16.14
C LEU A 142 0.30 -8.15 -16.63
N LYS A 143 -0.41 -9.25 -16.88
CA LYS A 143 -1.85 -9.23 -17.25
C LYS A 143 -2.71 -8.50 -16.22
N PHE A 144 -2.33 -8.55 -14.95
CA PHE A 144 -3.07 -7.90 -13.86
C PHE A 144 -2.58 -6.47 -13.63
N ILE A 145 -1.27 -6.25 -13.68
CA ILE A 145 -0.66 -4.92 -13.46
C ILE A 145 -1.03 -3.95 -14.60
N ASN A 146 -1.23 -4.45 -15.81
CA ASN A 146 -1.71 -3.63 -16.93
C ASN A 146 -3.10 -3.00 -16.70
N LYS A 147 -3.82 -3.45 -15.65
CA LYS A 147 -5.08 -2.83 -15.21
C LYS A 147 -4.85 -1.68 -14.22
N PHE A 148 -3.60 -1.44 -13.78
CA PHE A 148 -3.28 -0.45 -12.77
C PHE A 148 -3.08 0.92 -13.38
N SER A 149 -3.58 1.92 -12.66
CA SER A 149 -3.09 3.29 -12.69
C SER A 149 -2.74 3.71 -11.28
N ILE A 150 -1.74 4.57 -11.11
CA ILE A 150 -1.25 4.95 -9.79
C ILE A 150 -1.25 6.46 -9.62
N LYS A 151 -1.55 6.95 -8.40
CA LYS A 151 -1.49 8.38 -8.06
C LYS A 151 -0.86 8.57 -6.69
N ASN A 152 0.07 9.53 -6.60
CA ASN A 152 0.59 9.99 -5.33
C ASN A 152 -0.25 11.17 -4.82
N VAL A 153 -1.21 10.88 -3.98
CA VAL A 153 -2.14 11.86 -3.40
C VAL A 153 -2.78 11.24 -2.15
N ASP A 154 -3.26 12.08 -1.24
CA ASP A 154 -4.10 11.61 -0.14
C ASP A 154 -5.47 11.14 -0.64
N SER A 155 -5.99 10.06 -0.06
CA SER A 155 -7.23 9.41 -0.52
C SER A 155 -8.47 10.27 -0.31
N TYR A 156 -8.53 10.98 0.82
CA TYR A 156 -9.62 11.91 1.10
C TYR A 156 -9.61 13.07 0.09
N GLU A 157 -8.44 13.64 -0.15
CA GLU A 157 -8.25 14.70 -1.14
C GLU A 157 -8.63 14.20 -2.55
N HIS A 158 -8.18 13.00 -2.93
CA HIS A 158 -8.53 12.42 -4.24
C HIS A 158 -10.03 12.24 -4.40
N LEU A 159 -10.70 11.61 -3.42
CA LEU A 159 -12.15 11.37 -3.49
C LEU A 159 -12.97 12.65 -3.43
N SER A 160 -12.51 13.67 -2.69
CA SER A 160 -13.19 14.97 -2.63
C SER A 160 -13.16 15.70 -3.97
N ASN A 161 -12.06 15.61 -4.70
CA ASN A 161 -11.83 16.38 -5.92
C ASN A 161 -12.19 15.63 -7.21
N THR A 162 -12.29 14.28 -7.16
CA THR A 162 -12.60 13.50 -8.36
C THR A 162 -14.07 13.59 -8.76
N LYS A 163 -14.32 13.69 -10.05
CA LYS A 163 -15.66 13.53 -10.64
C LYS A 163 -16.00 12.06 -10.93
N SER A 164 -15.00 11.16 -10.88
CA SER A 164 -15.19 9.75 -11.17
C SER A 164 -15.81 9.01 -9.99
N ASN A 165 -16.68 8.06 -10.31
CA ASN A 165 -17.19 7.06 -9.39
C ASN A 165 -16.52 5.72 -9.69
N PHE A 166 -16.50 4.82 -8.70
CA PHE A 166 -15.90 3.49 -8.80
C PHE A 166 -16.92 2.43 -8.38
N ASP A 167 -16.93 1.29 -9.03
CA ASP A 167 -17.82 0.19 -8.63
C ASP A 167 -17.41 -0.39 -7.28
N LEU A 168 -16.10 -0.42 -7.00
CA LEU A 168 -15.50 -0.84 -5.76
C LEU A 168 -14.53 0.22 -5.23
N ILE A 169 -14.66 0.59 -3.96
CA ILE A 169 -13.61 1.30 -3.24
C ILE A 169 -13.10 0.39 -2.13
N TYR A 170 -11.79 0.13 -2.13
CA TYR A 170 -11.11 -0.70 -1.15
C TYR A 170 -10.28 0.18 -0.21
N ILE A 171 -10.36 -0.10 1.10
CA ILE A 171 -9.66 0.64 2.15
C ILE A 171 -9.04 -0.36 3.12
N ASP A 172 -7.71 -0.34 3.29
CA ASP A 172 -6.96 -1.08 4.32
C ASP A 172 -6.17 -0.09 5.19
N PRO A 173 -6.81 0.66 6.08
CA PRO A 173 -6.11 1.62 6.91
C PRO A 173 -5.11 0.90 7.79
N MET A 174 -3.85 1.34 7.78
CA MET A 174 -2.84 0.79 8.67
C MET A 174 -3.10 1.27 10.09
N PHE A 175 -3.49 0.32 10.96
CA PHE A 175 -3.74 0.61 12.36
C PHE A 175 -2.50 0.38 13.20
N PRO A 176 -2.19 1.28 14.14
CA PRO A 176 -1.18 1.01 15.14
C PRO A 176 -1.63 -0.17 16.03
N GLY A 177 -0.77 -1.16 16.14
CA GLY A 177 -0.63 -1.94 17.37
C GLY A 177 -1.68 -2.98 17.77
N VAL A 178 -2.62 -3.42 16.95
CA VAL A 178 -3.50 -4.54 17.35
C VAL A 178 -2.88 -5.88 16.93
N GLY A 179 -2.11 -6.47 17.83
CA GLY A 179 -1.62 -7.83 17.72
C GLY A 179 -0.14 -8.00 18.03
N LYS A 180 0.18 -8.80 19.05
CA LYS A 180 1.53 -9.26 19.41
C LYS A 180 2.11 -10.30 18.41
N SER A 181 1.45 -10.55 17.27
CA SER A 181 1.98 -11.47 16.26
C SER A 181 3.12 -10.80 15.52
N LYS A 182 4.21 -11.55 15.29
CA LYS A 182 5.35 -11.12 14.45
C LYS A 182 4.82 -10.78 13.05
N ALA A 183 4.44 -9.52 12.84
CA ALA A 183 4.07 -9.03 11.52
C ALA A 183 5.25 -9.26 10.55
N LYS A 184 4.96 -9.55 9.28
CA LYS A 184 6.01 -9.60 8.26
C LYS A 184 6.77 -8.27 8.29
N ARG A 185 8.09 -8.31 8.11
CA ARG A 185 8.98 -7.13 8.25
C ARG A 185 8.53 -5.93 7.43
N SER A 186 8.01 -6.16 6.22
CA SER A 186 7.44 -5.10 5.37
C SER A 186 6.25 -4.39 6.04
N ILE A 187 5.35 -5.14 6.65
CA ILE A 187 4.19 -4.58 7.37
C ILE A 187 4.66 -3.80 8.60
N GLN A 188 5.69 -4.30 9.29
CA GLN A 188 6.24 -3.58 10.45
C GLN A 188 6.89 -2.27 10.03
N ALA A 189 7.70 -2.25 8.97
CA ALA A 189 8.31 -1.02 8.46
C ALA A 189 7.26 0.00 8.02
N LEU A 190 6.21 -0.44 7.34
CA LEU A 190 5.10 0.44 6.97
C LEU A 190 4.45 1.06 8.22
N ARG A 191 4.13 0.26 9.23
CA ARG A 191 3.55 0.77 10.49
C ARG A 191 4.46 1.74 11.23
N ASP A 192 5.76 1.51 11.19
CA ASP A 192 6.75 2.34 11.87
C ASP A 192 6.99 3.68 11.15
N LEU A 193 6.80 3.73 9.83
CA LEU A 193 7.17 4.86 8.98
C LEU A 193 5.98 5.68 8.49
N THR A 194 4.80 5.06 8.36
CA THR A 194 3.60 5.83 7.96
C THR A 194 2.99 6.50 9.18
N LYS A 195 2.63 7.77 9.02
CA LYS A 195 1.82 8.47 10.02
C LYS A 195 0.45 7.79 10.11
N GLU A 196 -0.17 7.87 11.29
CA GLU A 196 -1.56 7.47 11.44
C GLU A 196 -2.41 8.15 10.37
N ILE A 197 -3.24 7.36 9.71
CA ILE A 197 -4.17 7.91 8.73
C ILE A 197 -5.30 8.52 9.55
N GLU A 198 -5.44 9.83 9.49
CA GLU A 198 -6.71 10.46 9.85
C GLU A 198 -7.71 9.98 8.80
N THR A 199 -8.59 9.09 9.23
CA THR A 199 -9.62 8.50 8.34
C THR A 199 -10.94 9.24 8.46
N ASP A 200 -10.99 10.32 9.25
CA ASP A 200 -12.20 11.05 9.51
C ASP A 200 -12.86 11.53 8.22
N GLY A 201 -14.04 10.98 7.96
CA GLY A 201 -14.84 11.26 6.76
C GLY A 201 -14.40 10.51 5.49
N LEU A 202 -13.32 9.71 5.51
CA LEU A 202 -12.88 8.95 4.33
C LEU A 202 -13.91 7.89 3.94
N LEU A 203 -14.46 7.17 4.93
CA LEU A 203 -15.45 6.12 4.68
C LEU A 203 -16.76 6.70 4.15
N ASP A 204 -17.26 7.78 4.75
CA ASP A 204 -18.47 8.45 4.29
C ASP A 204 -18.33 8.93 2.82
N LEU A 205 -17.17 9.53 2.51
CA LEU A 205 -16.86 9.99 1.17
C LEU A 205 -16.72 8.82 0.18
N ALA A 206 -16.08 7.71 0.61
CA ALA A 206 -15.96 6.51 -0.21
C ALA A 206 -17.34 5.89 -0.52
N ILE A 207 -18.26 5.84 0.46
CA ILE A 207 -19.63 5.33 0.24
C ILE A 207 -20.36 6.18 -0.79
N LYS A 208 -20.21 7.52 -0.77
CA LYS A 208 -20.81 8.43 -1.74
C LYS A 208 -20.24 8.28 -3.15
N LYS A 209 -18.97 7.87 -3.27
CA LYS A 209 -18.26 7.72 -4.55
C LYS A 209 -18.29 6.29 -5.10
N ALA A 210 -18.62 5.30 -4.29
CA ALA A 210 -18.80 3.94 -4.75
C ALA A 210 -20.16 3.77 -5.44
N THR A 211 -20.23 3.07 -6.58
CA THR A 211 -21.49 2.75 -7.27
C THR A 211 -22.08 1.42 -6.82
N LYS A 212 -21.27 0.55 -6.23
CA LYS A 212 -21.71 -0.76 -5.74
C LYS A 212 -21.38 -0.95 -4.27
N ARG A 213 -20.09 -0.83 -3.88
CA ARG A 213 -19.69 -1.06 -2.49
C ARG A 213 -18.35 -0.48 -2.13
N VAL A 214 -18.18 -0.25 -0.83
CA VAL A 214 -16.89 -0.06 -0.18
C VAL A 214 -16.54 -1.33 0.58
N VAL A 215 -15.29 -1.76 0.51
CA VAL A 215 -14.73 -2.89 1.26
C VAL A 215 -13.62 -2.38 2.16
N VAL A 216 -13.79 -2.51 3.47
CA VAL A 216 -12.81 -2.07 4.47
C VAL A 216 -12.20 -3.29 5.14
N LYS A 217 -10.89 -3.43 5.04
CA LYS A 217 -10.15 -4.50 5.73
C LYS A 217 -9.83 -4.08 7.15
N ARG A 218 -10.09 -4.97 8.11
CA ARG A 218 -9.88 -4.74 9.53
C ARG A 218 -9.28 -5.96 10.21
N HIS A 219 -8.56 -5.75 11.31
CA HIS A 219 -8.32 -6.85 12.23
C HIS A 219 -9.66 -7.31 12.84
N LYS A 220 -9.85 -8.61 13.03
CA LYS A 220 -11.16 -9.19 13.45
C LYS A 220 -11.74 -8.56 14.71
N ASN A 221 -10.89 -8.09 15.63
CA ASN A 221 -11.26 -7.53 16.94
C ASN A 221 -11.25 -5.99 16.97
N SER A 222 -10.91 -5.31 15.86
CA SER A 222 -10.94 -3.84 15.82
C SER A 222 -12.38 -3.31 15.78
N THR A 223 -12.59 -2.07 16.21
CA THR A 223 -13.85 -1.34 15.97
C THR A 223 -14.14 -1.22 14.48
N TYR A 224 -15.31 -0.82 14.10
CA TYR A 224 -15.60 -0.44 12.72
C TYR A 224 -14.87 0.86 12.36
N LEU A 225 -14.62 1.05 11.07
CA LEU A 225 -14.03 2.32 10.59
C LEU A 225 -15.05 3.44 10.83
N GLU A 226 -14.59 4.56 11.40
CA GLU A 226 -15.43 5.71 11.75
C GLU A 226 -16.68 5.30 12.57
N ASP A 227 -16.58 4.22 13.38
CA ASP A 227 -17.65 3.60 14.16
C ASP A 227 -18.94 3.29 13.36
N LEU A 228 -18.86 3.35 12.03
CA LEU A 228 -19.99 3.07 11.14
C LEU A 228 -20.17 1.56 10.97
N LYS A 229 -21.36 1.05 11.32
CA LYS A 229 -21.68 -0.36 11.18
C LYS A 229 -21.83 -0.77 9.71
N PRO A 230 -21.11 -1.81 9.22
CA PRO A 230 -21.23 -2.30 7.85
C PRO A 230 -22.58 -3.01 7.62
N ASN A 231 -22.98 -3.13 6.35
CA ASN A 231 -24.12 -3.96 5.97
C ASN A 231 -23.88 -5.43 6.35
N TYR A 232 -22.66 -5.92 6.14
CA TYR A 232 -22.22 -7.25 6.60
C TYR A 232 -20.68 -7.32 6.62
N SER A 233 -20.15 -8.40 7.20
CA SER A 233 -18.70 -8.64 7.23
C SER A 233 -18.37 -10.04 6.75
N VAL A 234 -17.31 -10.17 5.95
CA VAL A 234 -16.69 -11.45 5.59
C VAL A 234 -15.56 -11.72 6.57
N LYS A 235 -15.78 -12.64 7.50
CA LYS A 235 -14.88 -12.88 8.64
C LYS A 235 -13.87 -13.98 8.34
N GLY A 236 -12.60 -13.74 8.71
CA GLY A 236 -11.52 -14.70 8.73
C GLY A 236 -10.95 -14.94 10.14
N LYS A 237 -9.88 -15.72 10.22
CA LYS A 237 -9.23 -16.04 11.51
C LYS A 237 -8.54 -14.83 12.15
N VAL A 238 -7.96 -13.95 11.36
CA VAL A 238 -7.15 -12.78 11.80
C VAL A 238 -7.77 -11.48 11.33
N VAL A 239 -8.22 -11.44 10.09
CA VAL A 239 -8.81 -10.26 9.46
C VAL A 239 -10.28 -10.49 9.13
N ARG A 240 -11.02 -9.41 9.01
CA ARG A 240 -12.35 -9.36 8.42
C ARG A 240 -12.40 -8.28 7.36
N TYR A 241 -13.35 -8.39 6.46
CA TYR A 241 -13.68 -7.35 5.48
C TYR A 241 -15.09 -6.86 5.79
N ASP A 242 -15.22 -5.59 6.12
CA ASP A 242 -16.47 -4.92 6.37
C ASP A 242 -16.99 -4.33 5.06
N ILE A 243 -18.25 -4.64 4.71
CA ILE A 243 -18.83 -4.28 3.42
C ILE A 243 -19.92 -3.22 3.64
N TYR A 244 -19.81 -2.11 2.92
CA TYR A 244 -20.78 -1.03 2.87
C TYR A 244 -21.29 -0.95 1.44
N ASN A 245 -22.57 -1.25 1.24
CA ASN A 245 -23.20 -1.14 -0.09
C ASN A 245 -23.57 0.32 -0.36
N SER A 246 -23.38 0.74 -1.61
CA SER A 246 -23.95 2.00 -2.06
C SER A 246 -25.46 1.95 -2.10
N SER A 247 -26.08 3.08 -1.87
CA SER A 247 -27.53 3.26 -1.96
C SER A 247 -28.02 3.14 -3.40
#